data_2258e1169eef08f66d33ceae1f0ec845
#
_entry.id   2258e1169eef08f66d33ceae1f0ec845
#
_cell.length_a   1.000
_cell.length_b   1.000
_cell.length_c   1.000
_cell.angle_alpha   90.00
_cell.angle_beta   90.00
_cell.angle_gamma   90.00
#
_symmetry.space_group_name_H-M   'P 1'
#
loop_
_entity.id
_entity.type
_entity.pdbx_description
1 polymer ?
#
loop_
_entity_poly.entity_id
_entity_poly.type
_entity_poly.pdbx_seq_one_letter_code
_entity_poly.pdbx_strand_id
1 'polypeptide(L)'
;LFFVIRGTHSVRDTVTSLTANSRPHHAIGEDGAPVLGHAHAGFLSTARWLVKTCKNDLVAAKSANPGYTLTVVGHSLGAGTAVLLTQILREQDGGNVPGNPFANVECIAFACPSCLSRELSESCRSFVTTLVSNADIVPYVSFSKVSELQSQIVSAAWEQQVLKKWRETTRALGPLSACAGP
;
A
#
# COMPACT_ATOMS: atom_id res chain seq x y z
N LEU A 1 -3.58 24.07 2.56
CA LEU A 1 -4.24 23.26 3.58
C LEU A 1 -3.65 21.85 3.55
N PHE A 2 -3.40 21.27 4.71
CA PHE A 2 -2.93 19.89 4.81
C PHE A 2 -3.96 19.03 5.53
N PHE A 3 -4.32 17.90 4.91
CA PHE A 3 -5.08 16.84 5.56
C PHE A 3 -4.16 15.64 5.80
N VAL A 4 -3.78 15.42 7.05
CA VAL A 4 -2.74 14.44 7.41
C VAL A 4 -3.36 13.17 7.92
N ILE A 5 -3.00 12.03 7.29
CA ILE A 5 -3.45 10.70 7.67
C ILE A 5 -2.31 9.96 8.36
N ARG A 6 -2.49 9.67 9.63
CA ARG A 6 -1.50 8.95 10.42
C ARG A 6 -1.39 7.48 9.98
N GLY A 7 -0.16 6.98 9.90
CA GLY A 7 0.10 5.55 9.78
C GLY A 7 -0.05 4.81 11.12
N THR A 8 0.22 3.50 11.11
CA THR A 8 0.30 2.70 12.34
C THR A 8 1.65 2.88 13.04
N HIS A 9 1.69 2.63 14.35
CA HIS A 9 2.93 2.62 15.13
C HIS A 9 3.64 1.25 15.12
N SER A 10 2.98 0.20 14.62
CA SER A 10 3.46 -1.17 14.67
C SER A 10 3.81 -1.68 13.27
N VAL A 11 5.06 -2.07 13.06
CA VAL A 11 5.51 -2.76 11.83
C VAL A 11 4.72 -4.07 11.63
N ARG A 12 4.40 -4.78 12.71
CA ARG A 12 3.60 -6.01 12.66
C ARG A 12 2.20 -5.75 12.11
N ASP A 13 1.54 -4.67 12.59
CA ASP A 13 0.22 -4.30 12.11
C ASP A 13 0.27 -3.82 10.66
N THR A 14 1.36 -3.19 10.25
CA THR A 14 1.61 -2.83 8.85
C THR A 14 1.63 -4.09 7.96
N VAL A 15 2.42 -5.09 8.30
CA VAL A 15 2.52 -6.33 7.52
C VAL A 15 1.17 -7.06 7.49
N THR A 16 0.49 -7.17 8.63
CA THR A 16 -0.83 -7.81 8.71
C THR A 16 -1.87 -7.06 7.87
N SER A 17 -1.85 -5.75 7.89
CA SER A 17 -2.78 -4.92 7.09
C SER A 17 -2.51 -5.02 5.60
N LEU A 18 -1.25 -5.20 5.18
CA LEU A 18 -0.86 -5.35 3.79
C LEU A 18 -1.27 -6.71 3.19
N THR A 19 -1.65 -7.69 4.01
CA THR A 19 -2.15 -9.01 3.55
C THR A 19 -3.65 -8.99 3.21
N ALA A 20 -4.34 -7.86 3.34
CA ALA A 20 -5.75 -7.77 2.97
C ALA A 20 -5.95 -7.90 1.45
N ASN A 21 -7.06 -8.51 1.06
CA ASN A 21 -7.42 -8.75 -0.34
C ASN A 21 -7.54 -7.44 -1.14
N SER A 22 -7.28 -7.52 -2.44
CA SER A 22 -7.61 -6.45 -3.39
C SER A 22 -9.10 -6.50 -3.77
N ARG A 23 -9.64 -5.36 -4.17
CA ARG A 23 -11.01 -5.24 -4.70
C ARG A 23 -10.99 -4.47 -6.02
N PRO A 24 -11.93 -4.78 -6.94
CA PRO A 24 -12.14 -3.95 -8.12
C PRO A 24 -12.38 -2.49 -7.73
N HIS A 25 -11.73 -1.61 -8.43
CA HIS A 25 -11.82 -0.17 -8.29
C HIS A 25 -11.64 0.48 -9.65
N HIS A 26 -12.12 1.71 -9.79
CA HIS A 26 -11.96 2.50 -11.00
C HIS A 26 -11.51 3.92 -10.66
N ALA A 27 -10.90 4.55 -11.63
CA ALA A 27 -10.53 5.95 -11.65
C ALA A 27 -11.07 6.60 -12.91
N ILE A 28 -11.12 7.91 -12.92
CA ILE A 28 -11.34 8.68 -14.15
C ILE A 28 -9.97 9.17 -14.64
N GLY A 29 -9.59 8.77 -15.84
CA GLY A 29 -8.36 9.20 -16.48
C GLY A 29 -8.38 10.70 -16.83
N GLU A 30 -7.24 11.25 -17.22
CA GLU A 30 -7.12 12.65 -17.63
C GLU A 30 -7.94 12.97 -18.88
N ASP A 31 -8.17 11.97 -19.72
CA ASP A 31 -9.02 12.01 -20.91
C ASP A 31 -10.53 11.86 -20.59
N GLY A 32 -10.89 11.70 -19.32
CA GLY A 32 -12.25 11.47 -18.86
C GLY A 32 -12.72 10.01 -19.02
N ALA A 33 -11.89 9.11 -19.54
CA ALA A 33 -12.25 7.71 -19.66
C ALA A 33 -12.08 6.95 -18.35
N PRO A 34 -12.92 5.93 -18.07
CA PRO A 34 -12.77 5.11 -16.88
C PRO A 34 -11.55 4.19 -17.00
N VAL A 35 -10.66 4.27 -16.00
CA VAL A 35 -9.53 3.36 -15.82
C VAL A 35 -9.94 2.29 -14.81
N LEU A 36 -9.99 1.04 -15.25
CA LEU A 36 -10.39 -0.09 -14.41
C LEU A 36 -9.15 -0.77 -13.81
N GLY A 37 -9.25 -1.23 -12.57
CA GLY A 37 -8.16 -1.94 -11.93
C GLY A 37 -8.56 -2.46 -10.54
N HIS A 38 -7.58 -2.61 -9.68
CA HIS A 38 -7.76 -3.12 -8.33
C HIS A 38 -7.10 -2.20 -7.31
N ALA A 39 -7.73 -2.06 -6.16
CA ALA A 39 -7.19 -1.35 -5.01
C ALA A 39 -7.17 -2.25 -3.77
N HIS A 40 -6.25 -1.98 -2.86
CA HIS A 40 -6.17 -2.67 -1.58
C HIS A 40 -7.45 -2.41 -0.76
N ALA A 41 -8.14 -3.48 -0.37
CA ALA A 41 -9.49 -3.40 0.24
C ALA A 41 -9.54 -2.55 1.51
N GLY A 42 -8.53 -2.67 2.37
CA GLY A 42 -8.47 -1.93 3.63
C GLY A 42 -8.31 -0.42 3.39
N PHE A 43 -7.37 -0.01 2.55
CA PHE A 43 -7.17 1.41 2.23
C PHE A 43 -8.37 2.01 1.53
N LEU A 44 -8.98 1.28 0.59
CA LEU A 44 -10.17 1.72 -0.12
C LEU A 44 -11.35 1.93 0.84
N SER A 45 -11.57 1.01 1.77
CA SER A 45 -12.63 1.12 2.76
C SER A 45 -12.41 2.31 3.70
N THR A 46 -11.17 2.51 4.16
CA THR A 46 -10.79 3.64 5.03
C THR A 46 -10.93 4.97 4.27
N ALA A 47 -10.46 5.05 3.02
CA ALA A 47 -10.61 6.25 2.21
C ALA A 47 -12.08 6.65 2.00
N ARG A 48 -12.94 5.68 1.67
CA ARG A 48 -14.39 5.91 1.53
C ARG A 48 -15.04 6.35 2.84
N TRP A 49 -14.62 5.79 3.96
CA TRP A 49 -15.09 6.21 5.27
C TRP A 49 -14.66 7.65 5.57
N LEU A 50 -13.40 8.01 5.30
CA LEU A 50 -12.90 9.37 5.49
C LEU A 50 -13.65 10.39 4.62
N VAL A 51 -13.92 10.05 3.35
CA VAL A 51 -14.78 10.90 2.50
C VAL A 51 -16.11 11.14 3.17
N LYS A 52 -16.79 10.07 3.59
CA LYS A 52 -18.11 10.17 4.23
C LYS A 52 -18.08 11.01 5.51
N THR A 53 -17.00 10.92 6.29
CA THR A 53 -16.90 11.55 7.61
C THR A 53 -16.39 12.98 7.53
N CYS A 54 -15.39 13.25 6.68
CA CYS A 54 -14.63 14.52 6.70
C CYS A 54 -14.94 15.44 5.50
N LYS A 55 -15.74 15.01 4.50
CA LYS A 55 -15.98 15.80 3.29
C LYS A 55 -16.49 17.21 3.62
N ASN A 56 -17.49 17.30 4.51
CA ASN A 56 -18.10 18.59 4.85
C ASN A 56 -17.11 19.53 5.53
N ASP A 57 -16.25 19.00 6.39
CA ASP A 57 -15.21 19.79 7.07
C ASP A 57 -14.14 20.25 6.06
N LEU A 58 -13.78 19.40 5.09
CA LEU A 58 -12.83 19.76 4.02
C LEU A 58 -13.42 20.82 3.09
N VAL A 59 -14.71 20.73 2.75
CA VAL A 59 -15.40 21.77 1.96
C VAL A 59 -15.44 23.09 2.72
N ALA A 60 -15.79 23.07 4.00
CA ALA A 60 -15.80 24.26 4.84
C ALA A 60 -14.42 24.90 4.96
N ALA A 61 -13.37 24.08 5.16
CA ALA A 61 -12.00 24.56 5.23
C ALA A 61 -11.53 25.18 3.90
N LYS A 62 -11.88 24.58 2.76
CA LYS A 62 -11.59 25.12 1.43
C LYS A 62 -12.31 26.43 1.18
N SER A 63 -13.60 26.51 1.56
CA SER A 63 -14.42 27.72 1.39
C SER A 63 -13.90 28.89 2.24
N ALA A 64 -13.42 28.59 3.47
CA ALA A 64 -12.81 29.58 4.34
C ALA A 64 -11.41 30.05 3.83
N ASN A 65 -10.76 29.28 2.95
CA ASN A 65 -9.43 29.53 2.45
C ASN A 65 -9.36 29.33 0.93
N PRO A 66 -10.04 30.15 0.12
CA PRO A 66 -10.22 29.91 -1.31
C PRO A 66 -8.90 29.93 -2.11
N GLY A 67 -7.87 30.64 -1.62
CA GLY A 67 -6.54 30.70 -2.25
C GLY A 67 -5.61 29.51 -1.92
N TYR A 68 -6.03 28.60 -1.04
CA TYR A 68 -5.18 27.47 -0.61
C TYR A 68 -5.48 26.20 -1.41
N THR A 69 -4.44 25.51 -1.85
CA THR A 69 -4.55 24.12 -2.33
C THR A 69 -4.68 23.18 -1.15
N LEU A 70 -5.51 22.13 -1.29
CA LEU A 70 -5.57 21.03 -0.33
C LEU A 70 -4.56 19.97 -0.74
N THR A 71 -3.67 19.60 0.18
CA THR A 71 -2.73 18.51 0.03
C THR A 71 -3.04 17.43 1.07
N VAL A 72 -3.29 16.22 0.61
CA VAL A 72 -3.46 15.06 1.48
C VAL A 72 -2.10 14.42 1.72
N VAL A 73 -1.74 14.21 2.97
CA VAL A 73 -0.41 13.69 3.34
C VAL A 73 -0.58 12.43 4.17
N GLY A 74 0.21 11.41 3.87
CA GLY A 74 0.21 10.18 4.66
C GLY A 74 1.57 9.50 4.72
N HIS A 75 1.75 8.67 5.73
CA HIS A 75 2.94 7.84 5.91
C HIS A 75 2.53 6.37 6.06
N SER A 76 3.24 5.45 5.40
CA SER A 76 3.00 4.01 5.51
C SER A 76 1.54 3.65 5.16
N LEU A 77 0.79 2.99 6.03
CA LEU A 77 -0.64 2.68 5.82
C LEU A 77 -1.50 3.93 5.59
N GLY A 78 -1.14 5.05 6.26
CA GLY A 78 -1.79 6.34 6.02
C GLY A 78 -1.52 6.88 4.62
N ALA A 79 -0.36 6.57 4.02
CA ALA A 79 -0.03 6.97 2.65
C ALA A 79 -0.91 6.24 1.62
N GLY A 80 -1.09 4.91 1.76
CA GLY A 80 -2.00 4.16 0.90
C GLY A 80 -3.45 4.66 0.97
N THR A 81 -3.88 5.03 2.18
CA THR A 81 -5.20 5.66 2.37
C THR A 81 -5.27 7.06 1.76
N ALA A 82 -4.19 7.87 1.89
CA ALA A 82 -4.11 9.21 1.34
C ALA A 82 -4.21 9.21 -0.20
N VAL A 83 -3.52 8.29 -0.86
CA VAL A 83 -3.59 8.12 -2.32
C VAL A 83 -5.02 7.88 -2.77
N LEU A 84 -5.69 6.86 -2.18
CA LEU A 84 -7.07 6.52 -2.53
C LEU A 84 -8.08 7.62 -2.15
N LEU A 85 -7.88 8.29 -1.02
CA LEU A 85 -8.71 9.42 -0.63
C LEU A 85 -8.60 10.56 -1.65
N THR A 86 -7.39 10.91 -2.06
CA THR A 86 -7.16 11.97 -3.04
C THR A 86 -7.82 11.64 -4.37
N GLN A 87 -7.65 10.40 -4.85
CA GLN A 87 -8.30 9.93 -6.07
C GLN A 87 -9.83 10.08 -5.97
N ILE A 88 -10.45 9.56 -4.90
CA ILE A 88 -11.90 9.63 -4.71
C ILE A 88 -12.38 11.09 -4.62
N LEU A 89 -11.65 11.97 -3.93
CA LEU A 89 -12.03 13.39 -3.82
C LEU A 89 -11.99 14.10 -5.17
N ARG A 90 -10.98 13.83 -5.99
CA ARG A 90 -10.87 14.41 -7.34
C ARG A 90 -11.98 13.95 -8.27
N GLU A 91 -12.47 12.72 -8.10
CA GLU A 91 -13.51 12.10 -8.93
C GLU A 91 -14.94 12.36 -8.44
N GLN A 92 -15.09 12.98 -7.28
CA GLN A 92 -16.42 13.29 -6.76
C GLN A 92 -17.20 14.17 -7.73
N ASP A 93 -18.48 13.87 -7.83
CA ASP A 93 -19.44 14.57 -8.71
C ASP A 93 -19.09 14.45 -10.22
N GLY A 94 -18.41 13.36 -10.63
CA GLY A 94 -18.16 13.03 -12.04
C GLY A 94 -16.79 13.51 -12.59
N GLY A 95 -15.80 13.68 -11.73
CA GLY A 95 -14.43 14.00 -12.16
C GLY A 95 -14.19 15.51 -12.31
N ASN A 96 -13.60 15.93 -13.42
CA ASN A 96 -13.28 17.33 -13.71
C ASN A 96 -14.54 18.21 -13.97
N VAL A 97 -15.61 17.99 -13.16
CA VAL A 97 -16.81 18.79 -13.27
C VAL A 97 -16.51 20.22 -12.77
N PRO A 98 -16.93 21.25 -13.52
CA PRO A 98 -16.82 22.63 -13.07
C PRO A 98 -17.52 22.79 -11.71
N GLY A 99 -16.76 23.22 -10.70
CA GLY A 99 -17.27 23.42 -9.34
C GLY A 99 -16.87 22.35 -8.32
N ASN A 100 -16.15 21.29 -8.71
CA ASN A 100 -15.56 20.37 -7.73
C ASN A 100 -14.48 21.09 -6.91
N PRO A 101 -14.68 21.33 -5.59
CA PRO A 101 -13.69 22.03 -4.76
C PRO A 101 -12.38 21.23 -4.60
N PHE A 102 -12.39 19.96 -4.96
CA PHE A 102 -11.29 19.03 -4.83
C PHE A 102 -10.59 18.68 -6.14
N ALA A 103 -10.95 19.32 -7.26
CA ALA A 103 -10.33 19.03 -8.57
C ALA A 103 -8.79 19.16 -8.57
N ASN A 104 -8.24 20.08 -7.78
CA ASN A 104 -6.80 20.35 -7.67
C ASN A 104 -6.19 19.80 -6.36
N VAL A 105 -6.79 18.79 -5.74
CA VAL A 105 -6.21 18.16 -4.55
C VAL A 105 -5.01 17.31 -4.96
N GLU A 106 -3.91 17.44 -4.22
CA GLU A 106 -2.68 16.69 -4.40
C GLU A 106 -2.43 15.73 -3.24
N CYS A 107 -1.58 14.73 -3.46
CA CYS A 107 -1.17 13.78 -2.44
C CYS A 107 0.35 13.72 -2.32
N ILE A 108 0.85 13.77 -1.08
CA ILE A 108 2.23 13.44 -0.74
C ILE A 108 2.23 12.18 0.12
N ALA A 109 2.77 11.11 -0.42
CA ALA A 109 2.72 9.78 0.16
C ALA A 109 4.13 9.31 0.57
N PHE A 110 4.42 9.27 1.87
CA PHE A 110 5.70 8.81 2.40
C PHE A 110 5.66 7.31 2.63
N ALA A 111 6.66 6.58 2.13
CA ALA A 111 6.77 5.13 2.28
C ALA A 111 5.45 4.40 1.94
N CYS A 112 4.84 4.77 0.82
CA CYS A 112 3.53 4.26 0.42
C CYS A 112 3.63 2.78 0.02
N PRO A 113 2.85 1.87 0.62
CA PRO A 113 2.79 0.49 0.17
C PRO A 113 2.08 0.39 -1.19
N SER A 114 2.28 -0.73 -1.89
CA SER A 114 1.55 -1.01 -3.13
C SER A 114 0.04 -1.12 -2.86
N CYS A 115 -0.70 -0.07 -3.13
CA CYS A 115 -2.12 0.04 -2.81
C CYS A 115 -3.06 0.00 -4.02
N LEU A 116 -2.52 0.14 -5.24
CA LEU A 116 -3.24 0.18 -6.51
C LEU A 116 -2.64 -0.78 -7.53
N SER A 117 -3.44 -1.26 -8.48
CA SER A 117 -2.93 -1.88 -9.70
C SER A 117 -2.15 -0.85 -10.53
N ARG A 118 -1.37 -1.35 -11.49
CA ARG A 118 -0.49 -0.51 -12.31
C ARG A 118 -1.29 0.58 -13.04
N GLU A 119 -2.39 0.22 -13.66
CA GLU A 119 -3.23 1.12 -14.46
C GLU A 119 -3.77 2.28 -13.58
N LEU A 120 -4.30 1.94 -12.41
CA LEU A 120 -4.78 2.93 -11.45
C LEU A 120 -3.65 3.76 -10.85
N SER A 121 -2.47 3.19 -10.65
CA SER A 121 -1.30 3.93 -10.16
C SER A 121 -0.80 4.93 -11.20
N GLU A 122 -0.80 4.54 -12.48
CA GLU A 122 -0.41 5.43 -13.59
C GLU A 122 -1.40 6.59 -13.76
N SER A 123 -2.70 6.35 -13.55
CA SER A 123 -3.72 7.43 -13.60
C SER A 123 -3.57 8.46 -12.47
N CYS A 124 -2.86 8.13 -11.39
CA CYS A 124 -2.60 9.04 -10.28
C CYS A 124 -1.33 9.91 -10.45
N ARG A 125 -0.55 9.70 -11.52
CA ARG A 125 0.80 10.27 -11.67
C ARG A 125 0.83 11.80 -11.63
N SER A 126 -0.20 12.46 -12.10
CA SER A 126 -0.25 13.94 -12.18
C SER A 126 -0.52 14.62 -10.83
N PHE A 127 -1.03 13.87 -9.84
CA PHE A 127 -1.44 14.45 -8.56
C PHE A 127 -0.93 13.70 -7.31
N VAL A 128 -0.21 12.60 -7.48
CA VAL A 128 0.40 11.85 -6.37
C VAL A 128 1.91 11.87 -6.48
N THR A 129 2.57 12.38 -5.44
CA THR A 129 4.01 12.29 -5.27
C THR A 129 4.34 11.30 -4.17
N THR A 130 5.10 10.24 -4.50
CA THR A 130 5.55 9.25 -3.52
C THR A 130 7.01 9.50 -3.17
N LEU A 131 7.29 9.57 -1.88
CA LEU A 131 8.63 9.72 -1.32
C LEU A 131 9.06 8.41 -0.65
N VAL A 132 10.17 7.86 -1.13
CA VAL A 132 10.76 6.61 -0.62
C VAL A 132 12.15 6.90 -0.10
N SER A 133 12.44 6.52 1.13
CA SER A 133 13.73 6.72 1.75
C SER A 133 14.63 5.50 1.52
N ASN A 134 15.72 5.70 0.76
CA ASN A 134 16.78 4.71 0.54
C ASN A 134 16.27 3.26 0.35
N ALA A 135 16.59 2.38 1.28
CA ALA A 135 16.26 0.94 1.24
C ALA A 135 14.91 0.60 1.93
N ASP A 136 13.95 1.52 1.97
CA ASP A 136 12.63 1.26 2.52
C ASP A 136 11.93 0.15 1.72
N ILE A 137 11.60 -0.94 2.40
CA ILE A 137 10.95 -2.11 1.80
C ILE A 137 9.43 -1.96 1.63
N VAL A 138 8.81 -1.05 2.37
CA VAL A 138 7.33 -0.91 2.41
C VAL A 138 6.71 -0.70 1.03
N PRO A 139 7.24 0.15 0.15
CA PRO A 139 6.71 0.33 -1.19
C PRO A 139 6.74 -0.92 -2.08
N TYR A 140 7.61 -1.86 -1.77
CA TYR A 140 7.79 -3.09 -2.54
C TYR A 140 6.98 -4.28 -2.00
N VAL A 141 6.37 -4.14 -0.81
CA VAL A 141 5.52 -5.17 -0.23
C VAL A 141 4.12 -5.06 -0.81
N SER A 142 3.67 -6.14 -1.46
CA SER A 142 2.30 -6.29 -1.94
C SER A 142 1.74 -7.64 -1.51
N PHE A 143 0.40 -7.76 -1.45
CA PHE A 143 -0.26 -9.02 -1.14
C PHE A 143 0.22 -10.16 -2.04
N SER A 144 0.31 -9.91 -3.35
CA SER A 144 0.76 -10.93 -4.32
C SER A 144 2.18 -11.41 -4.02
N LYS A 145 3.11 -10.51 -3.70
CA LYS A 145 4.49 -10.89 -3.36
C LYS A 145 4.58 -11.63 -2.03
N VAL A 146 3.80 -11.23 -1.03
CA VAL A 146 3.74 -11.95 0.26
C VAL A 146 3.14 -13.34 0.07
N SER A 147 2.06 -13.46 -0.68
CA SER A 147 1.43 -14.75 -1.00
C SER A 147 2.34 -15.65 -1.85
N GLU A 148 3.04 -15.06 -2.82
CA GLU A 148 4.05 -15.78 -3.61
C GLU A 148 5.19 -16.30 -2.73
N LEU A 149 5.73 -15.47 -1.85
CA LEU A 149 6.77 -15.87 -0.89
C LEU A 149 6.28 -16.98 0.05
N GLN A 150 5.05 -16.87 0.57
CA GLN A 150 4.44 -17.92 1.37
C GLN A 150 4.32 -19.23 0.59
N SER A 151 3.85 -19.16 -0.67
CA SER A 151 3.75 -20.31 -1.55
C SER A 151 5.12 -20.94 -1.82
N GLN A 152 6.14 -20.12 -2.07
CA GLN A 152 7.52 -20.58 -2.25
C GLN A 152 8.08 -21.23 -0.99
N ILE A 153 7.83 -20.68 0.19
CA ILE A 153 8.25 -21.29 1.47
C ILE A 153 7.55 -22.63 1.70
N VAL A 154 6.25 -22.69 1.46
CA VAL A 154 5.46 -23.94 1.64
C VAL A 154 5.79 -24.99 0.59
N SER A 155 5.98 -24.58 -0.67
CA SER A 155 6.30 -25.48 -1.79
C SER A 155 7.79 -25.78 -1.88
N ALA A 156 8.66 -24.97 -1.29
CA ALA A 156 10.08 -25.24 -1.26
C ALA A 156 10.31 -26.48 -0.42
N ALA A 157 10.85 -27.51 -1.05
CA ALA A 157 11.36 -28.69 -0.36
C ALA A 157 12.59 -28.38 0.51
N TRP A 158 12.61 -27.16 1.12
CA TRP A 158 13.72 -26.73 1.96
C TRP A 158 13.91 -27.67 3.14
N GLU A 159 12.85 -28.24 3.70
CA GLU A 159 12.94 -29.30 4.71
C GLU A 159 13.71 -30.51 4.18
N GLN A 160 13.38 -30.95 2.97
CA GLN A 160 14.10 -32.06 2.33
C GLN A 160 15.53 -31.68 2.01
N GLN A 161 15.78 -30.45 1.58
CA GLN A 161 17.13 -29.95 1.31
C GLN A 161 17.96 -29.81 2.60
N VAL A 162 17.36 -29.30 3.68
CA VAL A 162 18.01 -29.20 5.01
C VAL A 162 18.28 -30.60 5.55
N LEU A 163 17.31 -31.50 5.49
CA LEU A 163 17.49 -32.89 5.93
C LEU A 163 18.52 -33.63 5.10
N LYS A 164 18.55 -33.40 3.78
CA LYS A 164 19.58 -33.96 2.89
C LYS A 164 20.96 -33.44 3.25
N LYS A 165 21.11 -32.12 3.38
CA LYS A 165 22.39 -31.50 3.75
C LYS A 165 22.84 -31.90 5.15
N TRP A 166 21.92 -32.01 6.09
CA TRP A 166 22.20 -32.50 7.44
C TRP A 166 22.68 -33.99 7.43
N ARG A 167 22.02 -34.85 6.64
CA ARG A 167 22.45 -36.26 6.46
C ARG A 167 23.81 -36.39 5.78
N GLU A 168 24.09 -35.54 4.80
CA GLU A 168 25.39 -35.49 4.14
C GLU A 168 26.49 -35.05 5.11
N THR A 169 26.23 -34.02 5.91
CA THR A 169 27.17 -33.52 6.93
C THR A 169 27.42 -34.56 8.04
N THR A 170 26.36 -35.21 8.53
CA THR A 170 26.50 -36.26 9.57
C THR A 170 27.20 -37.50 9.02
N ARG A 171 27.02 -37.86 7.75
CA ARG A 171 27.82 -38.91 7.11
C ARG A 171 29.28 -38.58 6.95
N ALA A 172 29.58 -37.31 6.62
CA ALA A 172 30.96 -36.85 6.46
C ALA A 172 31.74 -36.80 7.80
N LEU A 173 31.02 -36.62 8.91
CA LEU A 173 31.62 -36.60 10.26
C LEU A 173 31.89 -38.01 10.82
N GLY A 174 31.46 -39.06 10.14
CA GLY A 174 31.65 -40.46 10.59
C GLY A 174 30.93 -40.79 11.90
N PRO A 175 30.79 -42.03 12.27
CA PRO A 175 30.29 -42.38 13.60
C PRO A 175 31.29 -41.89 14.63
N LEU A 176 30.82 -41.03 15.55
CA LEU A 176 31.57 -40.72 16.77
C LEU A 176 31.93 -42.06 17.43
N SER A 177 33.12 -42.54 17.16
CA SER A 177 33.61 -43.71 17.86
C SER A 177 33.64 -43.35 19.33
N ALA A 178 32.85 -44.07 20.10
CA ALA A 178 32.84 -44.01 21.54
C ALA A 178 34.32 -44.19 22.00
N CYS A 179 34.93 -43.11 22.46
CA CYS A 179 36.10 -43.22 23.32
C CYS A 179 35.56 -43.78 24.67
N ALA A 180 35.37 -45.09 24.72
CA ALA A 180 35.41 -45.81 25.96
C ALA A 180 36.90 -46.03 26.23
N GLY A 181 37.49 -45.21 27.05
CA GLY A 181 38.78 -45.46 27.70
C GLY A 181 38.55 -46.36 28.90
N PRO A 182 39.61 -47.07 29.30
CA PRO A 182 39.54 -48.11 30.33
C PRO A 182 39.21 -47.57 31.71
#